data_9ed91922d749fb3d6c4ccf6a3fa644dc
#
_entry.id   9ed91922d749fb3d6c4ccf6a3fa644dc
#
_cell.length_a   1.000
_cell.length_b   1.000
_cell.length_c   1.000
_cell.angle_alpha   90.00
_cell.angle_beta   90.00
_cell.angle_gamma   90.00
#
_symmetry.space_group_name_H-M   'P 1'
#
loop_
_entity.id
_entity.type
_entity.pdbx_description
1 polymer ?
#
loop_
_entity_poly.entity_id
_entity_poly.type
_entity_poly.pdbx_seq_one_letter_code
_entity_poly.pdbx_strand_id
1 'polypeptide(L)'
;MTNLFFGSSSKIWDDISWVFAIEEIGFDGWEICADGNYHFKDAAHIAAIRETLASTGLHASIHAPYSDLNLLTINEPIWRESIRQTCMCIEKGHEFVKTVTFHPGYMSPTSELAPKRAWDMLKSAVGEIGSVADEYGVIACLENMPNIQGFVCQRPEELIGLTEGTNMSYAIDLGHAHTMGLLPEFIPLFSEASHMHMHGNNGIHDDHLPVGEGNLPWDLIFSALPSYTHSRDTCIVVEGRNLNEAEQSYKVLRRWVV
;
A
#
# COMPACT_ATOMS: atom_id res chain seq x y z
N MET A 1 22.89 5.73 -12.29
CA MET A 1 21.69 4.93 -12.52
C MET A 1 21.06 4.72 -11.14
N THR A 2 19.83 5.13 -10.94
CA THR A 2 19.11 4.89 -9.70
C THR A 2 18.74 3.41 -9.69
N ASN A 3 19.21 2.65 -8.69
CA ASN A 3 18.78 1.28 -8.54
C ASN A 3 17.33 1.30 -8.07
N LEU A 4 16.39 0.93 -8.94
CA LEU A 4 15.00 0.72 -8.58
C LEU A 4 14.83 -0.71 -8.06
N PHE A 5 14.16 -0.84 -6.93
CA PHE A 5 13.82 -2.13 -6.33
C PHE A 5 12.32 -2.40 -6.51
N PHE A 6 11.97 -3.62 -6.86
CA PHE A 6 10.60 -4.01 -7.14
C PHE A 6 10.15 -5.13 -6.21
N GLY A 7 8.98 -4.96 -5.63
CA GLY A 7 8.29 -5.96 -4.83
C GLY A 7 7.02 -6.46 -5.52
N SER A 8 6.43 -7.50 -4.96
CA SER A 8 5.10 -7.96 -5.35
C SER A 8 4.25 -8.24 -4.12
N SER A 9 2.97 -7.84 -4.16
CA SER A 9 2.03 -8.09 -3.07
C SER A 9 1.50 -9.52 -3.09
N SER A 10 1.33 -10.14 -1.91
CA SER A 10 0.66 -11.43 -1.78
C SER A 10 -0.86 -11.26 -1.89
N LYS A 11 -1.54 -12.32 -2.32
CA LYS A 11 -3.00 -12.38 -2.24
C LYS A 11 -3.41 -13.00 -0.90
N ILE A 12 -4.48 -12.52 -0.31
CA ILE A 12 -4.91 -12.84 1.07
C ILE A 12 -5.19 -14.34 1.31
N TRP A 13 -5.46 -15.12 0.26
CA TRP A 13 -5.74 -16.55 0.32
C TRP A 13 -4.67 -17.43 -0.33
N ASP A 14 -3.59 -16.83 -0.86
CA ASP A 14 -2.50 -17.59 -1.46
C ASP A 14 -1.72 -18.39 -0.41
N ASP A 15 -1.18 -19.51 -0.84
CA ASP A 15 -0.25 -20.29 -0.03
C ASP A 15 1.09 -19.56 0.05
N ILE A 16 1.79 -19.73 1.18
CA ILE A 16 3.08 -19.08 1.43
C ILE A 16 4.16 -19.44 0.38
N SER A 17 4.01 -20.58 -0.33
CA SER A 17 4.91 -20.98 -1.42
C SER A 17 4.94 -19.98 -2.57
N TRP A 18 3.90 -19.15 -2.71
CA TRP A 18 3.85 -18.05 -3.66
C TRP A 18 5.04 -17.09 -3.51
N VAL A 19 5.50 -16.88 -2.28
CA VAL A 19 6.60 -15.97 -1.96
C VAL A 19 7.93 -16.44 -2.57
N PHE A 20 8.18 -17.75 -2.56
CA PHE A 20 9.36 -18.32 -3.22
C PHE A 20 9.30 -18.12 -4.75
N ALA A 21 8.09 -18.20 -5.33
CA ALA A 21 7.92 -17.99 -6.77
C ALA A 21 8.20 -16.54 -7.18
N ILE A 22 7.83 -15.53 -6.38
CA ILE A 22 8.19 -14.14 -6.70
C ILE A 22 9.70 -13.89 -6.56
N GLU A 23 10.39 -14.54 -5.63
CA GLU A 23 11.85 -14.50 -5.56
C GLU A 23 12.49 -15.11 -6.81
N GLU A 24 12.01 -16.27 -7.28
CA GLU A 24 12.48 -16.90 -8.51
C GLU A 24 12.25 -16.03 -9.76
N ILE A 25 11.17 -15.25 -9.82
CA ILE A 25 10.91 -14.26 -10.88
C ILE A 25 11.97 -13.15 -10.84
N GLY A 26 12.52 -12.85 -9.66
CA GLY A 26 13.59 -11.87 -9.45
C GLY A 26 13.15 -10.59 -8.76
N PHE A 27 12.00 -10.57 -8.11
CA PHE A 27 11.58 -9.46 -7.25
C PHE A 27 12.54 -9.29 -6.06
N ASP A 28 12.68 -8.06 -5.59
CA ASP A 28 13.52 -7.69 -4.45
C ASP A 28 12.73 -7.70 -3.13
N GLY A 29 11.41 -7.65 -3.19
CA GLY A 29 10.55 -7.51 -2.02
C GLY A 29 9.22 -8.25 -2.11
N TRP A 30 8.68 -8.50 -0.94
CA TRP A 30 7.34 -9.04 -0.73
C TRP A 30 6.51 -8.06 0.09
N GLU A 31 5.38 -7.63 -0.43
CA GLU A 31 4.37 -6.96 0.37
C GLU A 31 3.38 -7.98 0.93
N ILE A 32 3.30 -8.02 2.24
CA ILE A 32 2.45 -8.92 2.99
C ILE A 32 1.08 -8.26 3.12
N CYS A 33 0.07 -8.74 2.38
CA CYS A 33 -1.30 -8.33 2.60
C CYS A 33 -1.83 -9.00 3.88
N ALA A 34 -1.89 -8.23 4.98
CA ALA A 34 -2.12 -8.76 6.33
C ALA A 34 -3.59 -9.14 6.62
N ASP A 35 -4.28 -9.65 5.62
CA ASP A 35 -5.62 -10.23 5.68
C ASP A 35 -5.58 -11.75 5.44
N GLY A 36 -6.69 -12.44 5.67
CA GLY A 36 -6.83 -13.87 5.36
C GLY A 36 -5.74 -14.74 5.99
N ASN A 37 -4.98 -15.44 5.15
CA ASN A 37 -3.91 -16.35 5.56
C ASN A 37 -2.69 -15.67 6.18
N TYR A 38 -2.56 -14.35 6.02
CA TYR A 38 -1.43 -13.57 6.54
C TYR A 38 -1.80 -12.67 7.71
N HIS A 39 -2.99 -12.86 8.29
CA HIS A 39 -3.49 -11.98 9.34
C HIS A 39 -2.62 -12.05 10.61
N PHE A 40 -2.17 -10.90 11.10
CA PHE A 40 -1.21 -10.76 12.19
C PHE A 40 -1.75 -11.08 13.60
N LYS A 41 -3.04 -11.37 13.76
CA LYS A 41 -3.58 -11.89 15.03
C LYS A 41 -3.07 -13.31 15.33
N ASP A 42 -2.76 -14.09 14.30
CA ASP A 42 -2.36 -15.48 14.43
C ASP A 42 -0.82 -15.58 14.53
N ALA A 43 -0.34 -16.08 15.66
CA ALA A 43 1.10 -16.27 15.89
C ALA A 43 1.74 -17.28 14.94
N ALA A 44 0.98 -18.27 14.46
CA ALA A 44 1.47 -19.23 13.48
C ALA A 44 1.71 -18.58 12.13
N HIS A 45 0.83 -17.66 11.70
CA HIS A 45 1.03 -16.88 10.47
C HIS A 45 2.30 -16.02 10.57
N ILE A 46 2.50 -15.32 11.68
CA ILE A 46 3.70 -14.49 11.88
C ILE A 46 4.97 -15.34 11.88
N ALA A 47 4.93 -16.52 12.51
CA ALA A 47 6.06 -17.43 12.49
C ALA A 47 6.39 -17.92 11.07
N ALA A 48 5.38 -18.28 10.28
CA ALA A 48 5.55 -18.68 8.89
C ALA A 48 6.10 -17.53 8.02
N ILE A 49 5.63 -16.32 8.20
CA ILE A 49 6.16 -15.10 7.53
C ILE A 49 7.64 -14.92 7.85
N ARG A 50 8.02 -14.97 9.13
CA ARG A 50 9.42 -14.82 9.56
C ARG A 50 10.33 -15.91 9.01
N GLU A 51 9.88 -17.16 9.01
CA GLU A 51 10.62 -18.30 8.47
C GLU A 51 10.82 -18.14 6.95
N THR A 52 9.79 -17.71 6.24
CA THR A 52 9.86 -17.46 4.79
C THR A 52 10.84 -16.32 4.48
N LEU A 53 10.77 -15.19 5.19
CA LEU A 53 11.72 -14.09 5.01
C LEU A 53 13.16 -14.50 5.36
N ALA A 54 13.35 -15.33 6.38
CA ALA A 54 14.67 -15.87 6.71
C ALA A 54 15.22 -16.86 5.65
N SER A 55 14.34 -17.44 4.84
CA SER A 55 14.68 -18.44 3.81
C SER A 55 14.82 -17.83 2.41
N THR A 56 14.46 -16.57 2.25
CA THR A 56 14.53 -15.81 0.99
C THR A 56 15.46 -14.61 1.12
N GLY A 57 15.84 -14.00 0.00
CA GLY A 57 16.55 -12.72 -0.05
C GLY A 57 15.61 -11.51 -0.10
N LEU A 58 14.32 -11.71 0.09
CA LEU A 58 13.30 -10.67 -0.06
C LEU A 58 13.27 -9.73 1.16
N HIS A 59 13.12 -8.45 0.89
CA HIS A 59 12.70 -7.46 1.87
C HIS A 59 11.19 -7.46 2.00
N ALA A 60 10.64 -6.98 3.12
CA ALA A 60 9.20 -6.99 3.33
C ALA A 60 8.65 -5.59 3.62
N SER A 61 7.44 -5.34 3.11
CA SER A 61 6.50 -4.33 3.58
C SER A 61 5.19 -5.00 4.02
N ILE A 62 4.34 -4.29 4.73
CA ILE A 62 3.02 -4.77 5.10
C ILE A 62 1.97 -3.85 4.51
N HIS A 63 0.98 -4.43 3.85
CA HIS A 63 -0.31 -3.81 3.63
C HIS A 63 -1.22 -4.22 4.80
N ALA A 64 -1.62 -3.25 5.62
CA ALA A 64 -2.48 -3.50 6.78
C ALA A 64 -3.85 -4.04 6.34
N PRO A 65 -4.57 -4.77 7.21
CA PRO A 65 -5.89 -5.26 6.89
C PRO A 65 -6.85 -4.13 6.51
N TYR A 66 -7.65 -4.36 5.50
CA TYR A 66 -8.65 -3.41 5.01
C TYR A 66 -10.04 -4.03 4.87
N SER A 67 -10.15 -5.36 4.87
CA SER A 67 -11.43 -6.07 4.71
C SER A 67 -12.37 -5.74 5.87
N ASP A 68 -13.52 -5.13 5.56
CA ASP A 68 -14.56 -4.71 6.51
C ASP A 68 -14.10 -3.71 7.59
N LEU A 69 -12.90 -3.14 7.47
CA LEU A 69 -12.39 -2.10 8.34
C LEU A 69 -12.66 -0.71 7.76
N ASN A 70 -12.78 0.29 8.64
CA ASN A 70 -13.06 1.65 8.19
C ASN A 70 -12.62 2.69 9.22
N LEU A 71 -11.58 3.46 8.90
CA LEU A 71 -11.09 4.55 9.76
C LEU A 71 -11.94 5.82 9.66
N LEU A 72 -12.79 5.94 8.63
CA LEU A 72 -13.68 7.09 8.38
C LEU A 72 -15.11 6.85 8.92
N THR A 73 -15.34 5.80 9.70
CA THR A 73 -16.66 5.49 10.24
C THR A 73 -16.96 6.25 11.54
N ILE A 74 -18.25 6.61 11.73
CA ILE A 74 -18.75 7.13 13.02
C ILE A 74 -19.19 6.01 13.99
N ASN A 75 -19.07 4.74 13.57
CA ASN A 75 -19.30 3.58 14.42
C ASN A 75 -18.04 3.32 15.25
N GLU A 76 -18.03 3.80 16.50
CA GLU A 76 -16.84 3.78 17.35
C GLU A 76 -16.23 2.38 17.54
N PRO A 77 -16.98 1.28 17.76
CA PRO A 77 -16.40 -0.06 17.84
C PRO A 77 -15.63 -0.48 16.58
N ILE A 78 -16.18 -0.23 15.39
CA ILE A 78 -15.49 -0.53 14.11
C ILE A 78 -14.27 0.37 13.94
N TRP A 79 -14.39 1.65 14.24
CA TRP A 79 -13.30 2.61 14.19
C TRP A 79 -12.13 2.17 15.09
N ARG A 80 -12.41 1.81 16.35
CA ARG A 80 -11.38 1.31 17.28
C ARG A 80 -10.73 0.02 16.80
N GLU A 81 -11.52 -0.91 16.26
CA GLU A 81 -11.00 -2.16 15.75
C GLU A 81 -10.13 -1.94 14.51
N SER A 82 -10.51 -1.01 13.62
CA SER A 82 -9.70 -0.65 12.45
C SER A 82 -8.32 -0.11 12.85
N ILE A 83 -8.27 0.83 13.80
CA ILE A 83 -6.99 1.33 14.36
C ILE A 83 -6.20 0.19 14.98
N ARG A 84 -6.84 -0.61 15.84
CA ARG A 84 -6.16 -1.72 16.54
C ARG A 84 -5.53 -2.72 15.59
N GLN A 85 -6.17 -3.06 14.49
CA GLN A 85 -5.62 -4.01 13.51
C GLN A 85 -4.46 -3.40 12.73
N THR A 86 -4.54 -2.14 12.36
CA THR A 86 -3.41 -1.43 11.70
C THR A 86 -2.21 -1.32 12.65
N CYS A 87 -2.41 -0.88 13.89
CA CYS A 87 -1.35 -0.80 14.89
C CYS A 87 -0.74 -2.17 15.21
N MET A 88 -1.55 -3.23 15.25
CA MET A 88 -1.06 -4.60 15.45
C MET A 88 -0.07 -5.03 14.37
N CYS A 89 -0.26 -4.60 13.11
CA CYS A 89 0.69 -4.88 12.03
C CYS A 89 2.03 -4.17 12.27
N ILE A 90 2.00 -2.92 12.76
CA ILE A 90 3.20 -2.16 13.13
C ILE A 90 3.91 -2.85 14.29
N GLU A 91 3.20 -3.08 15.41
CA GLU A 91 3.74 -3.67 16.64
C GLU A 91 4.39 -5.04 16.42
N LYS A 92 3.78 -5.88 15.58
CA LYS A 92 4.26 -7.26 15.35
C LYS A 92 5.20 -7.38 14.16
N GLY A 93 5.15 -6.42 13.24
CA GLY A 93 5.93 -6.39 12.01
C GLY A 93 7.25 -5.64 12.11
N HIS A 94 7.40 -4.69 13.06
CA HIS A 94 8.53 -3.75 13.12
C HIS A 94 9.93 -4.38 13.08
N GLU A 95 10.07 -5.64 13.50
CA GLU A 95 11.36 -6.33 13.49
C GLU A 95 11.81 -6.75 12.08
N PHE A 96 10.87 -6.86 11.13
CA PHE A 96 11.17 -7.35 9.77
C PHE A 96 10.62 -6.49 8.64
N VAL A 97 9.87 -5.42 8.94
CA VAL A 97 9.44 -4.42 7.95
C VAL A 97 9.85 -3.01 8.35
N LYS A 98 10.00 -2.14 7.35
CA LYS A 98 10.19 -0.70 7.55
C LYS A 98 8.95 0.10 7.19
N THR A 99 8.05 -0.44 6.39
CA THR A 99 6.90 0.28 5.84
C THR A 99 5.62 -0.51 6.08
N VAL A 100 4.58 0.18 6.53
CA VAL A 100 3.23 -0.35 6.67
C VAL A 100 2.26 0.60 5.97
N THR A 101 1.62 0.11 4.91
CA THR A 101 0.59 0.82 4.16
C THR A 101 -0.79 0.52 4.73
N PHE A 102 -1.69 1.50 4.73
CA PHE A 102 -3.07 1.32 5.17
C PHE A 102 -4.04 2.24 4.44
N HIS A 103 -5.29 1.80 4.31
CA HIS A 103 -6.36 2.55 3.69
C HIS A 103 -7.01 3.56 4.66
N PRO A 104 -7.46 4.72 4.17
CA PRO A 104 -8.20 5.70 4.99
C PRO A 104 -9.61 5.23 5.36
N GLY A 105 -10.16 4.26 4.63
CA GLY A 105 -11.54 3.83 4.75
C GLY A 105 -12.48 4.53 3.76
N TYR A 106 -13.78 4.49 4.05
CA TYR A 106 -14.81 5.03 3.16
C TYR A 106 -15.93 5.74 3.91
N MET A 107 -16.53 6.74 3.26
CA MET A 107 -17.70 7.48 3.75
C MET A 107 -18.94 6.62 3.58
N SER A 108 -19.36 5.96 4.66
CA SER A 108 -20.62 5.20 4.64
C SER A 108 -21.84 6.14 4.58
N PRO A 109 -23.01 5.66 4.14
CA PRO A 109 -24.23 6.48 4.14
C PRO A 109 -24.57 7.09 5.51
N THR A 110 -24.22 6.41 6.60
CA THR A 110 -24.41 6.93 7.95
C THR A 110 -23.37 8.01 8.28
N SER A 111 -22.14 7.85 7.84
CA SER A 111 -21.09 8.86 8.01
C SER A 111 -21.36 10.12 7.20
N GLU A 112 -22.02 10.01 6.04
CA GLU A 112 -22.47 11.14 5.21
C GLU A 112 -23.46 12.08 5.95
N LEU A 113 -24.18 11.57 6.94
CA LEU A 113 -25.05 12.38 7.79
C LEU A 113 -24.28 13.25 8.80
N ALA A 114 -23.01 12.94 9.05
CA ALA A 114 -22.13 13.66 9.96
C ALA A 114 -20.70 13.75 9.42
N PRO A 115 -20.48 14.33 8.22
CA PRO A 115 -19.21 14.24 7.51
C PRO A 115 -18.05 14.85 8.30
N LYS A 116 -18.26 16.00 8.93
CA LYS A 116 -17.22 16.60 9.77
C LYS A 116 -16.73 15.65 10.87
N ARG A 117 -17.66 14.97 11.56
CA ARG A 117 -17.32 14.00 12.61
C ARG A 117 -16.53 12.82 12.03
N ALA A 118 -16.93 12.29 10.87
CA ALA A 118 -16.23 11.21 10.21
C ALA A 118 -14.78 11.59 9.86
N TRP A 119 -14.57 12.79 9.30
CA TRP A 119 -13.24 13.32 9.02
C TRP A 119 -12.41 13.58 10.28
N ASP A 120 -13.00 14.10 11.36
CA ASP A 120 -12.34 14.29 12.65
C ASP A 120 -11.88 12.93 13.23
N MET A 121 -12.69 11.87 13.07
CA MET A 121 -12.35 10.52 13.49
C MET A 121 -11.22 9.92 12.64
N LEU A 122 -11.25 10.09 11.31
CA LEU A 122 -10.15 9.66 10.44
C LEU A 122 -8.84 10.38 10.83
N LYS A 123 -8.86 11.69 11.01
CA LYS A 123 -7.67 12.46 11.42
C LYS A 123 -7.12 11.98 12.77
N SER A 124 -8.02 11.66 13.71
CA SER A 124 -7.60 11.09 15.01
C SER A 124 -6.99 9.70 14.86
N ALA A 125 -7.55 8.84 13.99
CA ALA A 125 -7.01 7.51 13.71
C ALA A 125 -5.61 7.59 13.08
N VAL A 126 -5.44 8.46 12.08
CA VAL A 126 -4.14 8.71 11.43
C VAL A 126 -3.11 9.17 12.45
N GLY A 127 -3.46 10.10 13.36
CA GLY A 127 -2.56 10.54 14.43
C GLY A 127 -2.18 9.42 15.42
N GLU A 128 -3.13 8.56 15.78
CA GLU A 128 -2.88 7.41 16.68
C GLU A 128 -1.96 6.37 16.00
N ILE A 129 -2.23 6.01 14.75
CA ILE A 129 -1.41 5.10 13.96
C ILE A 129 0.01 5.66 13.76
N GLY A 130 0.13 6.96 13.44
CA GLY A 130 1.42 7.63 13.29
C GLY A 130 2.25 7.60 14.57
N SER A 131 1.61 7.80 15.73
CA SER A 131 2.30 7.74 17.04
C SER A 131 2.82 6.34 17.35
N VAL A 132 2.07 5.30 17.01
CA VAL A 132 2.52 3.91 17.16
C VAL A 132 3.67 3.62 16.18
N ALA A 133 3.57 4.10 14.95
CA ALA A 133 4.64 3.93 13.97
C ALA A 133 5.96 4.56 14.43
N ASP A 134 5.90 5.76 15.01
CA ASP A 134 7.07 6.44 15.60
C ASP A 134 7.68 5.63 16.75
N GLU A 135 6.86 5.08 17.63
CA GLU A 135 7.31 4.28 18.77
C GLU A 135 8.11 3.04 18.33
N TYR A 136 7.66 2.39 17.24
CA TYR A 136 8.29 1.18 16.72
C TYR A 136 9.32 1.42 15.61
N GLY A 137 9.54 2.67 15.18
CA GLY A 137 10.49 3.02 14.13
C GLY A 137 10.10 2.48 12.75
N VAL A 138 8.79 2.42 12.48
CA VAL A 138 8.17 2.03 11.21
C VAL A 138 7.65 3.26 10.49
N ILE A 139 7.67 3.28 9.18
CA ILE A 139 7.03 4.31 8.35
C ILE A 139 5.61 3.85 8.03
N ALA A 140 4.61 4.52 8.63
CA ALA A 140 3.22 4.31 8.25
C ALA A 140 2.89 5.16 7.02
N CYS A 141 2.29 4.54 6.01
CA CYS A 141 1.96 5.15 4.74
C CYS A 141 0.45 5.14 4.51
N LEU A 142 -0.14 6.33 4.42
CA LEU A 142 -1.54 6.48 4.03
C LEU A 142 -1.67 6.39 2.51
N GLU A 143 -2.59 5.57 2.01
CA GLU A 143 -2.74 5.30 0.59
C GLU A 143 -3.83 6.18 -0.06
N ASN A 144 -3.59 6.61 -1.31
CA ASN A 144 -4.63 7.22 -2.14
C ASN A 144 -5.55 6.16 -2.73
N MET A 145 -6.85 6.45 -2.77
CA MET A 145 -7.89 5.49 -3.12
C MET A 145 -8.43 5.68 -4.55
N PRO A 146 -8.96 4.62 -5.18
CA PRO A 146 -9.49 4.66 -6.53
C PRO A 146 -10.84 5.41 -6.61
N ASN A 147 -11.28 5.67 -7.85
CA ASN A 147 -12.59 6.29 -8.14
C ASN A 147 -13.75 5.33 -7.84
N ILE A 148 -13.94 5.05 -6.57
CA ILE A 148 -15.07 4.26 -6.06
C ILE A 148 -15.89 5.17 -5.14
N GLN A 149 -17.21 5.16 -5.31
CA GLN A 149 -18.11 5.99 -4.52
C GLN A 149 -17.91 5.75 -3.01
N GLY A 150 -17.73 6.82 -2.27
CA GLY A 150 -17.55 6.82 -0.83
C GLY A 150 -16.09 6.69 -0.39
N PHE A 151 -15.15 6.29 -1.22
CA PHE A 151 -13.74 6.36 -0.86
C PHE A 151 -13.28 7.82 -0.72
N VAL A 152 -12.30 8.05 0.15
CA VAL A 152 -11.64 9.32 0.41
C VAL A 152 -10.14 9.20 0.16
N CYS A 153 -9.40 10.27 0.30
CA CYS A 153 -7.99 10.32 -0.11
C CYS A 153 -7.79 10.06 -1.61
N GLN A 154 -8.74 10.51 -2.41
CA GLN A 154 -8.71 10.41 -3.86
C GLN A 154 -7.91 11.56 -4.52
N ARG A 155 -7.52 12.57 -3.73
CA ARG A 155 -6.78 13.77 -4.18
C ARG A 155 -5.52 13.96 -3.36
N PRO A 156 -4.44 14.51 -3.96
CA PRO A 156 -3.20 14.79 -3.23
C PRO A 156 -3.39 15.62 -1.96
N GLU A 157 -4.27 16.64 -2.01
CA GLU A 157 -4.49 17.56 -0.90
C GLU A 157 -5.12 16.86 0.31
N GLU A 158 -5.90 15.80 0.10
CA GLU A 158 -6.51 15.01 1.18
C GLU A 158 -5.45 14.19 1.93
N LEU A 159 -4.51 13.57 1.19
CA LEU A 159 -3.36 12.88 1.80
C LEU A 159 -2.50 13.85 2.60
N ILE A 160 -2.09 14.96 1.98
CA ILE A 160 -1.25 15.98 2.62
C ILE A 160 -1.92 16.50 3.89
N GLY A 161 -3.21 16.88 3.81
CA GLY A 161 -3.95 17.45 4.96
C GLY A 161 -4.15 16.46 6.12
N LEU A 162 -4.18 15.15 5.86
CA LEU A 162 -4.30 14.13 6.90
C LEU A 162 -2.96 13.80 7.56
N THR A 163 -1.87 13.83 6.81
CA THR A 163 -0.53 13.48 7.30
C THR A 163 0.25 14.69 7.82
N GLU A 164 -0.24 15.92 7.55
CA GLU A 164 0.40 17.14 8.01
C GLU A 164 0.57 17.17 9.54
N GLY A 165 1.78 17.44 9.99
CA GLY A 165 2.15 17.49 11.42
C GLY A 165 2.36 16.11 12.04
N THR A 166 2.41 15.05 11.25
CA THR A 166 2.81 13.69 11.65
C THR A 166 4.14 13.31 11.00
N ASN A 167 4.76 12.19 11.42
CA ASN A 167 5.91 11.60 10.73
C ASN A 167 5.50 10.54 9.69
N MET A 168 4.24 10.50 9.33
CA MET A 168 3.73 9.56 8.33
C MET A 168 4.14 9.96 6.92
N SER A 169 4.12 9.00 6.03
CA SER A 169 4.37 9.17 4.60
C SER A 169 3.15 8.75 3.78
N TYR A 170 3.30 8.73 2.47
CA TYR A 170 2.28 8.32 1.52
C TYR A 170 2.64 6.96 0.92
N ALA A 171 1.62 6.15 0.68
CA ALA A 171 1.64 5.12 -0.34
C ALA A 171 0.93 5.68 -1.57
N ILE A 172 1.64 5.84 -2.67
CA ILE A 172 1.03 6.32 -3.91
C ILE A 172 0.71 5.12 -4.79
N ASP A 173 -0.58 4.85 -4.94
CA ASP A 173 -1.07 3.92 -5.94
C ASP A 173 -1.34 4.64 -7.26
N LEU A 174 -0.60 4.24 -8.30
CA LEU A 174 -0.64 4.86 -9.64
C LEU A 174 -1.92 4.49 -10.38
N GLY A 175 -2.41 3.27 -10.20
CA GLY A 175 -3.66 2.82 -10.80
C GLY A 175 -4.86 3.55 -10.20
N HIS A 176 -4.90 3.71 -8.88
CA HIS A 176 -5.91 4.50 -8.19
C HIS A 176 -5.92 5.95 -8.69
N ALA A 177 -4.76 6.62 -8.71
CA ALA A 177 -4.62 7.98 -9.23
C ALA A 177 -5.10 8.10 -10.69
N HIS A 178 -4.88 7.05 -11.52
CA HIS A 178 -5.33 7.03 -12.90
C HIS A 178 -6.86 6.90 -13.01
N THR A 179 -7.51 6.08 -12.19
CA THR A 179 -8.99 6.00 -12.17
C THR A 179 -9.65 7.33 -11.84
N MET A 180 -8.97 8.18 -11.08
CA MET A 180 -9.39 9.54 -10.74
C MET A 180 -9.08 10.57 -11.85
N GLY A 181 -8.27 10.21 -12.85
CA GLY A 181 -7.74 11.14 -13.83
C GLY A 181 -6.75 12.17 -13.26
N LEU A 182 -6.20 11.90 -12.09
CA LEU A 182 -5.34 12.83 -11.32
C LEU A 182 -3.87 12.38 -11.26
N LEU A 183 -3.48 11.37 -12.01
CA LEU A 183 -2.11 10.86 -11.98
C LEU A 183 -1.02 11.95 -12.14
N PRO A 184 -1.16 12.94 -13.05
CA PRO A 184 -0.18 14.04 -13.15
C PRO A 184 -0.05 14.87 -11.88
N GLU A 185 -1.10 14.94 -11.07
CA GLU A 185 -1.13 15.71 -9.81
C GLU A 185 -0.44 14.94 -8.66
N PHE A 186 -0.38 13.60 -8.74
CA PHE A 186 0.35 12.76 -7.78
C PHE A 186 1.85 12.66 -8.08
N ILE A 187 2.30 12.86 -9.33
CA ILE A 187 3.72 12.77 -9.69
C ILE A 187 4.63 13.67 -8.84
N PRO A 188 4.28 14.93 -8.50
CA PRO A 188 5.09 15.76 -7.63
C PRO A 188 5.35 15.16 -6.24
N LEU A 189 4.46 14.30 -5.74
CA LEU A 189 4.60 13.65 -4.44
C LEU A 189 5.55 12.43 -4.45
N PHE A 190 6.02 11.98 -5.61
CA PHE A 190 6.91 10.81 -5.69
C PHE A 190 8.18 10.96 -4.85
N SER A 191 8.73 12.17 -4.75
CA SER A 191 9.93 12.43 -3.93
C SER A 191 9.67 12.39 -2.41
N GLU A 192 8.41 12.46 -1.99
CA GLU A 192 7.99 12.48 -0.58
C GLU A 192 7.36 11.14 -0.16
N ALA A 193 6.94 10.32 -1.13
CA ALA A 193 6.34 9.01 -0.87
C ALA A 193 7.37 8.00 -0.38
N SER A 194 7.02 7.22 0.62
CA SER A 194 7.85 6.10 1.11
C SER A 194 7.38 4.74 0.60
N HIS A 195 6.23 4.69 -0.06
CA HIS A 195 5.70 3.48 -0.68
C HIS A 195 5.01 3.79 -2.01
N MET A 196 4.96 2.81 -2.90
CA MET A 196 4.32 2.97 -4.20
C MET A 196 3.72 1.64 -4.66
N HIS A 197 2.45 1.67 -5.07
CA HIS A 197 1.79 0.57 -5.76
C HIS A 197 1.71 0.85 -7.25
N MET A 198 1.86 -0.21 -8.05
CA MET A 198 1.88 -0.13 -9.50
C MET A 198 1.12 -1.28 -10.13
N HIS A 199 0.08 -0.94 -10.86
CA HIS A 199 -0.71 -1.85 -11.70
C HIS A 199 -1.35 -1.08 -12.84
N GLY A 200 -1.80 -1.80 -13.88
CA GLY A 200 -2.50 -1.20 -15.03
C GLY A 200 -4.02 -1.15 -14.85
N ASN A 201 -4.66 -0.20 -15.50
CA ASN A 201 -6.11 -0.15 -15.69
C ASN A 201 -6.47 0.75 -16.88
N ASN A 202 -7.77 0.93 -17.16
CA ASN A 202 -8.26 1.74 -18.27
C ASN A 202 -8.84 3.10 -17.84
N GLY A 203 -8.55 3.56 -16.62
CA GLY A 203 -9.00 4.83 -16.07
C GLY A 203 -10.47 4.85 -15.62
N ILE A 204 -11.14 3.69 -15.57
CA ILE A 204 -12.55 3.56 -15.19
C ILE A 204 -12.70 2.67 -13.94
N HIS A 205 -12.08 1.52 -13.95
CA HIS A 205 -12.12 0.54 -12.88
C HIS A 205 -10.70 0.27 -12.39
N ASP A 206 -10.61 -0.15 -11.15
CA ASP A 206 -9.38 -0.59 -10.53
C ASP A 206 -9.09 -2.04 -10.92
N ASP A 207 -8.60 -2.24 -12.17
CA ASP A 207 -8.55 -3.54 -12.83
C ASP A 207 -7.37 -4.42 -12.41
N HIS A 208 -6.33 -3.86 -11.79
CA HIS A 208 -5.07 -4.54 -11.45
C HIS A 208 -4.46 -5.32 -12.63
N LEU A 209 -4.44 -4.73 -13.83
CA LEU A 209 -3.79 -5.31 -15.01
C LEU A 209 -2.25 -5.31 -14.83
N PRO A 210 -1.53 -6.16 -15.58
CA PRO A 210 -0.07 -6.11 -15.60
C PRO A 210 0.47 -4.70 -15.93
N VAL A 211 1.62 -4.37 -15.33
CA VAL A 211 2.35 -3.13 -15.65
C VAL A 211 2.64 -3.09 -17.15
N GLY A 212 2.35 -1.96 -17.77
CA GLY A 212 2.45 -1.79 -19.21
C GLY A 212 1.15 -2.05 -19.96
N GLU A 213 0.15 -2.66 -19.35
CA GLU A 213 -1.18 -2.84 -19.91
C GLU A 213 -2.14 -1.72 -19.47
N GLY A 214 -3.31 -1.67 -20.11
CA GLY A 214 -4.27 -0.58 -19.92
C GLY A 214 -3.85 0.69 -20.66
N ASN A 215 -4.37 1.83 -20.23
CA ASN A 215 -4.13 3.12 -20.87
C ASN A 215 -3.45 4.16 -19.95
N LEU A 216 -2.78 3.70 -18.88
CA LEU A 216 -1.92 4.58 -18.08
C LEU A 216 -0.85 5.23 -18.97
N PRO A 217 -0.47 6.48 -18.72
CA PRO A 217 0.62 7.15 -19.44
C PRO A 217 1.99 6.61 -18.99
N TRP A 218 2.31 5.37 -19.35
CA TRP A 218 3.51 4.66 -18.88
C TRP A 218 4.81 5.41 -19.11
N ASP A 219 4.97 6.08 -20.26
CA ASP A 219 6.16 6.89 -20.56
C ASP A 219 6.34 8.02 -19.53
N LEU A 220 5.24 8.68 -19.14
CA LEU A 220 5.24 9.71 -18.12
C LEU A 220 5.63 9.14 -16.75
N ILE A 221 5.01 8.03 -16.36
CA ILE A 221 5.29 7.33 -15.10
C ILE A 221 6.77 6.97 -15.02
N PHE A 222 7.28 6.23 -16.01
CA PHE A 222 8.67 5.76 -16.01
C PHE A 222 9.66 6.90 -16.04
N SER A 223 9.38 8.00 -16.72
CA SER A 223 10.24 9.19 -16.71
C SER A 223 10.27 9.90 -15.35
N ALA A 224 9.20 9.77 -14.54
CA ALA A 224 9.08 10.37 -13.21
C ALA A 224 9.66 9.49 -12.09
N LEU A 225 9.73 8.16 -12.27
CA LEU A 225 10.24 7.23 -11.24
C LEU A 225 11.60 7.59 -10.65
N PRO A 226 12.58 8.15 -11.39
CA PRO A 226 13.84 8.57 -10.78
C PRO A 226 13.73 9.63 -9.69
N SER A 227 12.59 10.34 -9.58
CA SER A 227 12.31 11.27 -8.47
C SER A 227 11.86 10.54 -7.19
N TYR A 228 11.39 9.31 -7.30
CA TYR A 228 11.00 8.48 -6.15
C TYR A 228 12.24 8.02 -5.40
N THR A 229 12.35 8.46 -4.15
CA THR A 229 13.47 8.08 -3.27
C THR A 229 13.07 6.83 -2.49
N HIS A 230 13.68 5.71 -2.82
CA HIS A 230 13.36 4.43 -2.22
C HIS A 230 14.63 3.62 -1.92
N SER A 231 14.47 2.60 -1.10
CA SER A 231 15.47 1.59 -0.78
C SER A 231 14.88 0.20 -1.04
N ARG A 232 15.65 -0.85 -0.77
CA ARG A 232 15.13 -2.22 -0.82
C ARG A 232 13.97 -2.45 0.17
N ASP A 233 13.97 -1.70 1.28
CA ASP A 233 12.92 -1.78 2.30
C ASP A 233 11.64 -1.02 1.91
N THR A 234 11.69 -0.19 0.86
CA THR A 234 10.59 0.65 0.36
C THR A 234 10.42 0.48 -1.16
N CYS A 235 10.44 -0.75 -1.64
CA CYS A 235 10.37 -1.01 -3.08
C CYS A 235 9.00 -0.63 -3.67
N ILE A 236 9.00 -0.45 -5.00
CA ILE A 236 7.78 -0.27 -5.78
C ILE A 236 7.08 -1.62 -5.87
N VAL A 237 5.87 -1.72 -5.36
CA VAL A 237 5.12 -2.97 -5.28
C VAL A 237 4.19 -3.14 -6.48
N VAL A 238 4.33 -4.27 -7.15
CA VAL A 238 3.40 -4.69 -8.20
C VAL A 238 2.22 -5.43 -7.58
N GLU A 239 1.03 -4.99 -7.92
CA GLU A 239 -0.22 -5.60 -7.45
C GLU A 239 -0.92 -6.43 -8.55
N GLY A 240 -0.24 -7.43 -9.06
CA GLY A 240 -0.80 -8.37 -10.04
C GLY A 240 -1.85 -9.30 -9.42
N ARG A 241 -2.78 -9.82 -10.23
CA ARG A 241 -3.85 -10.74 -9.78
C ARG A 241 -3.36 -12.18 -9.58
N ASN A 242 -2.24 -12.54 -10.16
CA ASN A 242 -1.63 -13.86 -10.09
C ASN A 242 -0.14 -13.79 -10.46
N LEU A 243 0.60 -14.89 -10.24
CA LEU A 243 2.05 -14.98 -10.50
C LEU A 243 2.43 -14.70 -11.96
N ASN A 244 1.61 -15.14 -12.92
CA ASN A 244 1.91 -14.90 -14.34
C ASN A 244 1.86 -13.41 -14.67
N GLU A 245 0.90 -12.68 -14.11
CA GLU A 245 0.79 -11.22 -14.28
C GLU A 245 1.89 -10.48 -13.53
N ALA A 246 2.29 -10.96 -12.34
CA ALA A 246 3.44 -10.43 -11.63
C ALA A 246 4.72 -10.58 -12.46
N GLU A 247 4.95 -11.75 -13.06
CA GLU A 247 6.09 -12.01 -13.95
C GLU A 247 6.06 -11.12 -15.21
N GLN A 248 4.89 -10.92 -15.82
CA GLN A 248 4.75 -10.00 -16.96
C GLN A 248 5.11 -8.58 -16.58
N SER A 249 4.59 -8.10 -15.45
CA SER A 249 4.90 -6.78 -14.91
C SER A 249 6.39 -6.62 -14.63
N TYR A 250 7.02 -7.60 -14.00
CA TYR A 250 8.46 -7.59 -13.73
C TYR A 250 9.29 -7.48 -15.00
N LYS A 251 8.94 -8.24 -16.05
CA LYS A 251 9.62 -8.16 -17.36
C LYS A 251 9.53 -6.79 -18.01
N VAL A 252 8.41 -6.09 -17.86
CA VAL A 252 8.27 -4.71 -18.33
C VAL A 252 9.16 -3.77 -17.52
N LEU A 253 9.07 -3.82 -16.19
CA LEU A 253 9.83 -2.96 -15.29
C LEU A 253 11.35 -3.09 -15.52
N ARG A 254 11.86 -4.31 -15.67
CA ARG A 254 13.31 -4.54 -15.92
C ARG A 254 13.81 -3.96 -17.24
N ARG A 255 12.95 -3.70 -18.21
CA ARG A 255 13.35 -3.04 -19.49
C ARG A 255 13.55 -1.53 -19.33
N TRP A 256 12.89 -0.92 -18.37
CA TRP A 256 12.98 0.53 -18.10
C TRP A 256 14.10 0.91 -17.13
N VAL A 257 14.66 -0.04 -16.42
CA VAL A 257 15.68 0.17 -15.38
C VAL A 257 17.11 -0.07 -15.88
N VAL A 258 17.27 -0.50 -17.14
CA VAL A 258 18.59 -0.77 -17.75
C VAL A 258 19.24 0.48 -18.32
#